data_5469217dc09abc135c1467c78e3571dd
#
_entry.id   5469217dc09abc135c1467c78e3571dd
#
_cell.length_a   1.000
_cell.length_b   1.000
_cell.length_c   1.000
_cell.angle_alpha   90.00
_cell.angle_beta   90.00
_cell.angle_gamma   90.00
#
_symmetry.space_group_name_H-M   'P 1'
#
loop_
_entity.id
_entity.type
_entity.pdbx_description
1 polymer ?
#
loop_
_entity_poly.entity_id
_entity_poly.type
_entity_poly.pdbx_seq_one_letter_code
_entity_poly.pdbx_strand_id
1 'polypeptide(L)'
;GGGICQISSTLYLAVLRSNLEIVSRTNHMFYPGYIPYGMDATVSWGGPDFKFRNNTDYPIKLSVTYSGGKATCTIYGTNLSGQSVKMEYNILSSTPYETVEKEDKSLAPGTRKQEQNGYTGYKVATYRCVYDKNGKLVSRTLEANSTYKSRNQIILVGPAQENTSGTGEDQETETTPSVPETGGGGTAAPETPAPDDTAGQTTADGSQTADPAL
;
A
#
# COMPACT_ATOMS: atom_id res chain seq x y z
N GLY A 1 7.20 -13.18 -7.66
CA GLY A 1 7.11 -13.07 -6.49
C GLY A 1 8.05 -13.44 -5.36
N GLY A 2 7.58 -14.19 -4.39
CA GLY A 2 8.42 -14.76 -3.34
C GLY A 2 8.95 -13.76 -2.29
N GLY A 3 8.39 -12.57 -2.14
CA GLY A 3 8.79 -11.62 -1.08
C GLY A 3 10.08 -10.83 -1.33
N ILE A 4 10.72 -10.96 -2.50
CA ILE A 4 11.99 -10.28 -2.80
C ILE A 4 11.84 -8.75 -2.69
N CYS A 5 10.79 -8.17 -3.25
CA CYS A 5 10.53 -6.74 -3.16
C CYS A 5 10.15 -6.29 -1.74
N GLN A 6 9.59 -7.17 -0.91
CA GLN A 6 9.36 -6.87 0.50
C GLN A 6 10.68 -6.71 1.26
N ILE A 7 11.67 -7.56 1.00
CA ILE A 7 13.01 -7.45 1.58
C ILE A 7 13.70 -6.18 1.10
N SER A 8 13.70 -5.89 -0.22
CA SER A 8 14.34 -4.68 -0.74
C SER A 8 13.70 -3.39 -0.22
N SER A 9 12.39 -3.36 -0.06
CA SER A 9 11.65 -2.23 0.52
C SER A 9 11.99 -2.04 2.01
N THR A 10 12.05 -3.15 2.77
CA THR A 10 12.43 -3.11 4.19
C THR A 10 13.87 -2.61 4.36
N LEU A 11 14.79 -3.07 3.48
CA LEU A 11 16.16 -2.59 3.46
C LEU A 11 16.25 -1.12 3.07
N TYR A 12 15.50 -0.67 2.05
CA TYR A 12 15.45 0.73 1.65
C TYR A 12 15.04 1.64 2.81
N LEU A 13 14.00 1.28 3.55
CA LEU A 13 13.56 2.04 4.71
C LEU A 13 14.62 2.07 5.82
N ALA A 14 15.33 0.95 6.06
CA ALA A 14 16.43 0.90 7.02
C ALA A 14 17.60 1.82 6.60
N VAL A 15 17.96 1.82 5.31
CA VAL A 15 19.00 2.69 4.72
C VAL A 15 18.62 4.17 4.89
N LEU A 16 17.37 4.54 4.59
CA LEU A 16 16.86 5.90 4.80
C LEU A 16 16.99 6.36 6.26
N ARG A 17 16.54 5.50 7.20
CA ARG A 17 16.61 5.78 8.64
C ARG A 17 18.02 5.83 9.20
N SER A 18 18.96 5.18 8.54
CA SER A 18 20.40 5.23 8.86
C SER A 18 21.12 6.42 8.23
N ASN A 19 20.40 7.32 7.57
CA ASN A 19 20.93 8.48 6.86
C ASN A 19 21.99 8.17 5.79
N LEU A 20 21.91 6.97 5.20
CA LEU A 20 22.81 6.57 4.12
C LEU A 20 22.35 7.12 2.77
N GLU A 21 23.27 7.23 1.83
CA GLU A 21 23.02 7.76 0.49
C GLU A 21 22.27 6.75 -0.39
N ILE A 22 21.19 7.18 -1.01
CA ILE A 22 20.48 6.40 -2.02
C ILE A 22 21.09 6.68 -3.40
N VAL A 23 21.61 5.65 -4.05
CA VAL A 23 22.21 5.75 -5.39
C VAL A 23 21.18 5.46 -6.47
N SER A 24 20.32 4.46 -6.27
CA SER A 24 19.27 4.08 -7.21
C SER A 24 18.12 3.40 -6.50
N ARG A 25 16.91 3.83 -6.80
CA ARG A 25 15.68 3.23 -6.28
C ARG A 25 14.55 3.43 -7.29
N THR A 26 13.72 2.41 -7.45
CA THR A 26 12.48 2.47 -8.24
C THR A 26 11.31 2.06 -7.34
N ASN A 27 10.22 2.86 -7.31
CA ASN A 27 9.00 2.47 -6.63
C ASN A 27 8.22 1.41 -7.44
N HIS A 28 7.31 0.68 -6.77
CA HIS A 28 6.43 -0.24 -7.45
C HIS A 28 5.47 0.48 -8.40
N MET A 29 5.00 -0.23 -9.40
CA MET A 29 3.97 0.28 -10.33
C MET A 29 2.66 0.58 -9.61
N PHE A 30 2.26 -0.26 -8.66
CA PHE A 30 1.09 -0.12 -7.79
C PHE A 30 1.55 -0.03 -6.35
N TYR A 31 0.83 0.68 -5.51
CA TYR A 31 1.16 0.77 -4.08
C TYR A 31 1.10 -0.63 -3.43
N PRO A 32 2.18 -1.11 -2.82
CA PRO A 32 2.27 -2.51 -2.37
C PRO A 32 1.56 -2.79 -1.03
N GLY A 33 1.17 -1.77 -0.27
CA GLY A 33 0.39 -1.85 0.97
C GLY A 33 1.13 -2.32 2.22
N TYR A 34 2.31 -2.91 2.11
CA TYR A 34 3.07 -3.46 3.26
C TYR A 34 4.13 -2.51 3.85
N ILE A 35 4.27 -1.31 3.31
CA ILE A 35 5.23 -0.29 3.73
C ILE A 35 4.62 1.10 3.51
N PRO A 36 5.01 2.14 4.26
CA PRO A 36 4.48 3.48 4.05
C PRO A 36 4.72 4.01 2.64
N TYR A 37 3.84 4.90 2.18
CA TYR A 37 3.91 5.49 0.85
C TYR A 37 5.29 6.08 0.55
N GLY A 38 5.82 5.80 -0.64
CA GLY A 38 7.10 6.30 -1.12
C GLY A 38 8.34 5.66 -0.48
N MET A 39 8.17 4.69 0.43
CA MET A 39 9.25 4.02 1.15
C MET A 39 9.48 2.58 0.67
N ASP A 40 8.94 2.24 -0.48
CA ASP A 40 9.13 0.96 -1.16
C ASP A 40 10.27 1.00 -2.17
N ALA A 41 10.86 -0.14 -2.46
CA ALA A 41 11.85 -0.33 -3.52
C ALA A 41 11.58 -1.64 -4.26
N THR A 42 11.26 -1.55 -5.56
CA THR A 42 11.09 -2.72 -6.40
C THR A 42 12.41 -3.16 -7.00
N VAL A 43 12.60 -4.47 -7.06
CA VAL A 43 13.75 -5.10 -7.71
C VAL A 43 13.28 -6.27 -8.57
N SER A 44 13.96 -6.51 -9.69
CA SER A 44 13.69 -7.67 -10.55
C SER A 44 14.98 -8.15 -11.22
N TRP A 45 14.98 -9.39 -11.64
CA TRP A 45 16.10 -9.91 -12.42
C TRP A 45 16.27 -9.13 -13.73
N GLY A 46 17.47 -8.61 -13.98
CA GLY A 46 17.74 -7.75 -15.13
C GLY A 46 17.34 -6.27 -14.96
N GLY A 47 16.84 -5.87 -13.78
CA GLY A 47 16.43 -4.50 -13.44
C GLY A 47 14.92 -4.35 -13.27
N PRO A 48 14.45 -3.38 -12.47
CA PRO A 48 15.22 -2.40 -11.71
C PRO A 48 15.99 -2.99 -10.52
N ASP A 49 16.94 -2.21 -9.98
CA ASP A 49 17.80 -2.58 -8.85
C ASP A 49 17.72 -1.50 -7.76
N PHE A 50 18.00 -1.89 -6.51
CA PHE A 50 18.13 -0.97 -5.39
C PHE A 50 19.61 -0.86 -4.99
N LYS A 51 20.17 0.36 -5.06
CA LYS A 51 21.56 0.67 -4.74
C LYS A 51 21.67 1.78 -3.74
N PHE A 52 22.52 1.62 -2.77
CA PHE A 52 22.87 2.66 -1.80
C PHE A 52 24.36 2.67 -1.54
N ARG A 53 24.86 3.74 -0.92
CA ARG A 53 26.26 3.91 -0.55
C ARG A 53 26.37 4.15 0.93
N ASN A 54 27.35 3.51 1.55
CA ASN A 54 27.83 3.94 2.84
C ASN A 54 28.65 5.22 2.66
N ASN A 55 28.06 6.35 2.96
CA ASN A 55 28.64 7.69 2.90
C ASN A 55 29.24 8.15 4.23
N THR A 56 29.50 7.21 5.14
CA THR A 56 30.22 7.44 6.40
C THR A 56 31.66 6.97 6.32
N ASP A 57 32.51 7.45 7.22
CA ASP A 57 33.92 7.03 7.30
C ASP A 57 34.11 5.68 8.02
N TYR A 58 33.01 5.05 8.46
CA TYR A 58 33.03 3.83 9.28
C TYR A 58 32.35 2.67 8.55
N PRO A 59 32.77 1.43 8.81
CA PRO A 59 32.09 0.26 8.24
C PRO A 59 30.66 0.12 8.78
N ILE A 60 29.78 -0.43 7.96
CA ILE A 60 28.44 -0.81 8.37
C ILE A 60 28.26 -2.33 8.27
N LYS A 61 27.40 -2.91 9.12
CA LYS A 61 26.98 -4.31 9.07
C LYS A 61 25.50 -4.37 8.77
N LEU A 62 25.10 -5.13 7.75
CA LEU A 62 23.73 -5.45 7.44
C LEU A 62 23.33 -6.78 8.10
N SER A 63 22.19 -6.81 8.74
CA SER A 63 21.54 -8.02 9.23
C SER A 63 20.14 -8.08 8.67
N VAL A 64 19.80 -9.17 8.00
CA VAL A 64 18.46 -9.43 7.47
C VAL A 64 17.99 -10.76 8.04
N THR A 65 16.84 -10.73 8.73
CA THR A 65 16.24 -11.91 9.34
C THR A 65 14.80 -12.04 8.92
N TYR A 66 14.31 -13.28 8.90
CA TYR A 66 12.90 -13.59 8.66
C TYR A 66 12.43 -14.57 9.72
N SER A 67 11.40 -14.20 10.47
CA SER A 67 10.81 -15.04 11.51
C SER A 67 9.34 -14.66 11.71
N GLY A 68 8.47 -15.64 11.91
CA GLY A 68 7.06 -15.44 12.19
C GLY A 68 6.31 -14.59 11.13
N GLY A 69 6.64 -14.76 9.85
CA GLY A 69 6.03 -14.00 8.75
C GLY A 69 6.57 -12.57 8.61
N LYS A 70 7.56 -12.16 9.44
CA LYS A 70 8.11 -10.79 9.48
C LYS A 70 9.56 -10.78 8.96
N ALA A 71 9.83 -9.87 7.99
CA ALA A 71 11.17 -9.54 7.55
C ALA A 71 11.70 -8.36 8.37
N THR A 72 12.93 -8.46 8.85
CA THR A 72 13.60 -7.39 9.59
C THR A 72 14.97 -7.11 8.97
N CYS A 73 15.22 -5.84 8.63
CA CYS A 73 16.52 -5.36 8.17
C CYS A 73 17.10 -4.40 9.22
N THR A 74 18.28 -4.71 9.72
CA THR A 74 18.99 -3.89 10.70
C THR A 74 20.35 -3.47 10.11
N ILE A 75 20.67 -2.19 10.27
CA ILE A 75 21.97 -1.63 9.90
C ILE A 75 22.68 -1.21 11.18
N TYR A 76 23.84 -1.81 11.44
CA TYR A 76 24.74 -1.45 12.50
C TYR A 76 25.85 -0.56 11.94
N GLY A 77 26.19 0.51 12.65
CA GLY A 77 27.23 1.45 12.23
C GLY A 77 27.58 2.42 13.36
N THR A 78 28.55 3.30 13.11
CA THR A 78 28.98 4.31 14.06
C THR A 78 28.23 5.61 13.84
N ASN A 79 27.55 6.12 14.86
CA ASN A 79 26.82 7.39 14.85
C ASN A 79 27.44 8.40 15.83
N LEU A 80 28.50 9.09 15.40
CA LEU A 80 29.19 10.06 16.23
C LEU A 80 28.38 11.35 16.48
N SER A 81 27.49 11.71 15.56
CA SER A 81 26.69 12.94 15.65
C SER A 81 25.52 12.82 16.62
N GLY A 82 25.12 11.60 16.99
CA GLY A 82 23.89 11.33 17.74
C GLY A 82 22.61 11.74 17.01
N GLN A 83 22.71 11.95 15.68
CA GLN A 83 21.53 12.29 14.85
C GLN A 83 20.63 11.09 14.68
N SER A 84 19.34 11.37 14.48
CA SER A 84 18.33 10.39 14.11
C SER A 84 17.54 10.85 12.87
N VAL A 85 16.97 9.89 12.15
CA VAL A 85 16.18 10.18 10.95
C VAL A 85 14.77 9.63 11.11
N LYS A 86 13.79 10.47 10.77
CA LYS A 86 12.40 10.05 10.54
C LYS A 86 12.04 10.31 9.09
N MET A 87 11.24 9.42 8.55
CA MET A 87 10.70 9.57 7.20
C MET A 87 9.27 10.07 7.28
N GLU A 88 8.96 11.04 6.42
CA GLU A 88 7.62 11.59 6.24
C GLU A 88 7.20 11.46 4.78
N TYR A 89 5.91 11.47 4.52
CA TYR A 89 5.38 11.54 3.17
C TYR A 89 4.15 12.44 3.08
N ASN A 90 3.95 13.03 1.90
CA ASN A 90 2.73 13.76 1.55
C ASN A 90 2.13 13.11 0.31
N ILE A 91 0.86 12.77 0.34
CA ILE A 91 0.10 12.39 -0.85
C ILE A 91 -0.26 13.68 -1.59
N LEU A 92 0.30 13.84 -2.79
CA LEU A 92 0.11 15.02 -3.63
C LEU A 92 -1.17 14.93 -4.44
N SER A 93 -1.52 13.72 -4.90
CA SER A 93 -2.77 13.43 -5.59
C SER A 93 -3.11 11.95 -5.50
N SER A 94 -4.40 11.65 -5.66
CA SER A 94 -4.92 10.29 -5.81
C SER A 94 -5.79 10.20 -7.06
N THR A 95 -5.79 9.02 -7.69
CA THR A 95 -6.63 8.69 -8.84
C THR A 95 -7.38 7.40 -8.48
N PRO A 96 -8.66 7.50 -8.10
CA PRO A 96 -9.47 6.32 -7.80
C PRO A 96 -9.50 5.35 -8.98
N TYR A 97 -9.72 4.08 -8.72
CA TYR A 97 -10.01 3.10 -9.75
C TYR A 97 -11.51 3.05 -10.02
N GLU A 98 -11.87 2.57 -11.20
CA GLU A 98 -13.25 2.29 -11.58
C GLU A 98 -13.50 0.78 -11.54
N THR A 99 -14.76 0.38 -11.32
CA THR A 99 -15.19 -1.01 -11.49
C THR A 99 -15.76 -1.17 -12.89
N VAL A 100 -15.16 -2.08 -13.67
CA VAL A 100 -15.57 -2.42 -15.02
C VAL A 100 -16.19 -3.81 -14.99
N GLU A 101 -17.42 -3.93 -15.45
CA GLU A 101 -18.09 -5.22 -15.63
C GLU A 101 -17.83 -5.75 -17.04
N LYS A 102 -17.53 -7.03 -17.13
CA LYS A 102 -17.36 -7.76 -18.40
C LYS A 102 -18.25 -8.98 -18.41
N GLU A 103 -19.00 -9.17 -19.48
CA GLU A 103 -19.78 -10.39 -19.67
C GLU A 103 -18.85 -11.59 -19.83
N ASP A 104 -19.15 -12.66 -19.10
CA ASP A 104 -18.53 -13.97 -19.26
C ASP A 104 -19.61 -15.04 -19.40
N LYS A 105 -19.79 -15.52 -20.64
CA LYS A 105 -20.81 -16.52 -20.99
C LYS A 105 -20.54 -17.90 -20.39
N SER A 106 -19.35 -18.14 -19.84
CA SER A 106 -19.03 -19.38 -19.12
C SER A 106 -19.58 -19.43 -17.71
N LEU A 107 -19.96 -18.26 -17.15
CA LEU A 107 -20.56 -18.16 -15.82
C LEU A 107 -22.07 -18.42 -15.88
N ALA A 108 -22.62 -18.99 -14.81
CA ALA A 108 -24.06 -19.13 -14.68
C ALA A 108 -24.76 -17.75 -14.71
N PRO A 109 -25.99 -17.65 -15.26
CA PRO A 109 -26.74 -16.41 -15.29
C PRO A 109 -26.82 -15.73 -13.91
N GLY A 110 -26.59 -14.41 -13.87
CA GLY A 110 -26.61 -13.60 -12.64
C GLY A 110 -25.41 -13.78 -11.72
N THR A 111 -24.44 -14.64 -12.06
CA THR A 111 -23.22 -14.82 -11.27
C THR A 111 -22.26 -13.65 -11.49
N ARG A 112 -21.58 -13.24 -10.40
CA ARG A 112 -20.52 -12.20 -10.43
C ARG A 112 -19.23 -12.78 -9.87
N LYS A 113 -18.12 -12.61 -10.59
CA LYS A 113 -16.80 -13.09 -10.16
C LYS A 113 -15.77 -11.98 -10.34
N GLN A 114 -15.02 -11.69 -9.32
CA GLN A 114 -13.91 -10.75 -9.43
C GLN A 114 -12.74 -11.41 -10.18
N GLU A 115 -12.37 -10.82 -11.31
CA GLU A 115 -11.22 -11.23 -12.13
C GLU A 115 -9.95 -10.46 -11.72
N GLN A 116 -10.09 -9.18 -11.43
CA GLN A 116 -8.96 -8.29 -11.14
C GLN A 116 -9.28 -7.32 -10.02
N ASN A 117 -8.32 -7.18 -9.08
CA ASN A 117 -8.41 -6.15 -8.04
C ASN A 117 -8.18 -4.75 -8.63
N GLY A 118 -8.97 -3.76 -8.16
CA GLY A 118 -8.72 -2.35 -8.39
C GLY A 118 -7.58 -1.84 -7.49
N TYR A 119 -6.84 -0.85 -8.00
CA TYR A 119 -5.85 -0.10 -7.22
C TYR A 119 -6.00 1.39 -7.47
N THR A 120 -6.14 2.16 -6.41
CA THR A 120 -6.06 3.62 -6.48
C THR A 120 -4.62 4.03 -6.79
N GLY A 121 -4.46 4.93 -7.74
CA GLY A 121 -3.16 5.53 -8.06
C GLY A 121 -2.84 6.68 -7.10
N TYR A 122 -1.54 6.94 -6.88
CA TYR A 122 -1.07 8.00 -6.00
C TYR A 122 0.18 8.68 -6.57
N LYS A 123 0.29 10.00 -6.37
CA LYS A 123 1.56 10.72 -6.45
C LYS A 123 1.95 11.12 -5.04
N VAL A 124 3.18 10.81 -4.65
CA VAL A 124 3.66 10.95 -3.27
C VAL A 124 5.03 11.61 -3.26
N ALA A 125 5.20 12.60 -2.40
CA ALA A 125 6.51 13.16 -2.06
C ALA A 125 6.96 12.60 -0.70
N THR A 126 8.17 12.06 -0.64
CA THR A 126 8.76 11.49 0.58
C THR A 126 9.88 12.39 1.06
N TYR A 127 9.97 12.64 2.36
CA TYR A 127 10.93 13.54 2.97
C TYR A 127 11.77 12.82 4.01
N ARG A 128 13.06 13.12 4.02
CA ARG A 128 14.00 12.73 5.06
C ARG A 128 14.12 13.87 6.06
N CYS A 129 13.74 13.61 7.30
CA CYS A 129 13.80 14.54 8.41
C CYS A 129 14.91 14.13 9.37
N VAL A 130 15.97 14.93 9.45
CA VAL A 130 17.13 14.69 10.33
C VAL A 130 16.97 15.49 11.60
N TYR A 131 17.15 14.84 12.74
CA TYR A 131 17.06 15.41 14.08
C TYR A 131 18.42 15.32 14.76
N ASP A 132 18.78 16.34 15.55
CA ASP A 132 19.98 16.32 16.39
C ASP A 132 19.80 15.38 17.61
N LYS A 133 20.86 15.26 18.41
CA LYS A 133 20.87 14.46 19.64
C LYS A 133 19.82 14.90 20.69
N ASN A 134 19.31 16.12 20.60
CA ASN A 134 18.30 16.68 21.49
C ASN A 134 16.87 16.54 20.93
N GLY A 135 16.72 15.92 19.76
CA GLY A 135 15.43 15.73 19.09
C GLY A 135 14.93 16.96 18.33
N LYS A 136 15.78 17.98 18.11
CA LYS A 136 15.44 19.16 17.31
C LYS A 136 15.62 18.86 15.83
N LEU A 137 14.65 19.23 14.99
CA LEU A 137 14.73 19.09 13.54
C LEU A 137 15.87 19.96 12.98
N VAL A 138 16.83 19.33 12.32
CA VAL A 138 17.99 19.97 11.68
C VAL A 138 17.71 20.24 10.20
N SER A 139 17.13 19.24 9.52
CA SER A 139 16.80 19.38 8.11
C SER A 139 15.57 18.54 7.75
N ARG A 140 14.83 19.00 6.74
CA ARG A 140 13.76 18.29 6.07
C ARG A 140 13.96 18.42 4.56
N THR A 141 14.39 17.35 3.92
CA THR A 141 14.75 17.36 2.50
C THR A 141 13.85 16.41 1.72
N LEU A 142 13.50 16.78 0.48
CA LEU A 142 12.80 15.90 -0.43
C LEU A 142 13.72 14.72 -0.77
N GLU A 143 13.31 13.51 -0.44
CA GLU A 143 14.04 12.28 -0.75
C GLU A 143 13.68 11.75 -2.13
N ALA A 144 12.38 11.63 -2.41
CA ALA A 144 11.90 11.11 -3.68
C ALA A 144 10.45 11.53 -3.96
N ASN A 145 10.11 11.56 -5.25
CA ASN A 145 8.74 11.54 -5.74
C ASN A 145 8.42 10.14 -6.27
N SER A 146 7.32 9.56 -5.82
CA SER A 146 6.84 8.24 -6.22
C SER A 146 5.49 8.35 -6.92
N THR A 147 5.32 7.63 -8.01
CA THR A 147 4.04 7.57 -8.74
C THR A 147 3.56 6.13 -8.80
N TYR A 148 2.42 5.86 -8.21
CA TYR A 148 1.71 4.59 -8.26
C TYR A 148 0.55 4.71 -9.24
N LYS A 149 0.46 3.79 -10.20
CA LYS A 149 -0.61 3.79 -11.21
C LYS A 149 -1.94 3.33 -10.60
N SER A 150 -3.05 3.87 -11.08
CA SER A 150 -4.35 3.27 -10.87
C SER A 150 -4.53 2.05 -11.78
N ARG A 151 -5.36 1.11 -11.35
CA ARG A 151 -5.79 -0.05 -12.14
C ARG A 151 -7.24 -0.37 -11.82
N ASN A 152 -8.10 -0.42 -12.82
CA ASN A 152 -9.51 -0.71 -12.64
C ASN A 152 -9.76 -2.11 -12.08
N GLN A 153 -10.78 -2.23 -11.25
CA GLN A 153 -11.33 -3.52 -10.85
C GLN A 153 -12.09 -4.12 -12.05
N ILE A 154 -11.96 -5.44 -12.24
CA ILE A 154 -12.74 -6.16 -13.26
C ILE A 154 -13.61 -7.18 -12.54
N ILE A 155 -14.92 -7.10 -12.81
CA ILE A 155 -15.92 -8.06 -12.36
C ILE A 155 -16.48 -8.76 -13.60
N LEU A 156 -16.34 -10.07 -13.66
CA LEU A 156 -17.00 -10.90 -14.65
C LEU A 156 -18.45 -11.11 -14.23
N VAL A 157 -19.38 -10.93 -15.17
CA VAL A 157 -20.83 -11.10 -14.96
C VAL A 157 -21.33 -12.17 -15.92
N GLY A 158 -22.03 -13.17 -15.41
CA GLY A 158 -22.76 -14.13 -16.22
C GLY A 158 -23.88 -13.46 -17.03
N PRO A 159 -24.36 -14.09 -18.11
CA PRO A 159 -25.42 -13.53 -18.94
C PRO A 159 -26.66 -13.18 -18.12
N ALA A 160 -27.46 -12.24 -18.62
CA ALA A 160 -28.73 -11.90 -17.99
C ALA A 160 -29.62 -13.16 -17.89
N GLN A 161 -30.31 -13.32 -16.75
CA GLN A 161 -31.34 -14.34 -16.66
C GLN A 161 -32.47 -13.97 -17.61
N GLU A 162 -32.74 -14.79 -18.63
CA GLU A 162 -33.98 -14.65 -19.41
C GLU A 162 -35.15 -14.91 -18.47
N ASN A 163 -35.89 -13.84 -18.14
CA ASN A 163 -37.20 -14.00 -17.54
C ASN A 163 -38.12 -14.66 -18.58
N THR A 164 -38.23 -15.95 -18.53
CA THR A 164 -39.34 -16.63 -19.16
C THR A 164 -40.60 -16.30 -18.36
N SER A 165 -41.18 -15.13 -18.66
CA SER A 165 -42.55 -14.85 -18.28
C SER A 165 -43.45 -15.83 -19.04
N GLY A 166 -43.76 -16.93 -18.36
CA GLY A 166 -44.80 -17.83 -18.83
C GLY A 166 -46.09 -17.06 -18.98
N THR A 167 -46.61 -17.06 -20.18
CA THR A 167 -47.97 -16.72 -20.52
C THR A 167 -48.92 -17.53 -19.63
N GLY A 168 -49.46 -16.94 -18.63
CA GLY A 168 -50.54 -17.53 -17.81
C GLY A 168 -51.71 -16.54 -17.79
N GLU A 169 -52.81 -17.06 -18.26
CA GLU A 169 -54.07 -16.46 -18.60
C GLU A 169 -54.69 -15.55 -17.52
N ASP A 170 -55.47 -14.61 -18.03
CA ASP A 170 -56.37 -13.71 -17.36
C ASP A 170 -57.15 -14.31 -16.19
N GLN A 171 -57.12 -13.63 -15.02
CA GLN A 171 -58.27 -13.51 -14.15
C GLN A 171 -58.32 -12.09 -13.55
N GLU A 172 -59.21 -11.31 -14.11
CA GLU A 172 -59.73 -10.09 -13.47
C GLU A 172 -60.27 -10.40 -12.08
N THR A 173 -59.79 -9.70 -11.07
CA THR A 173 -60.55 -9.35 -9.88
C THR A 173 -60.19 -7.94 -9.43
N GLU A 174 -61.16 -7.09 -9.71
CA GLU A 174 -61.31 -5.74 -9.21
C GLU A 174 -61.36 -5.72 -7.70
N THR A 175 -60.51 -4.92 -7.03
CA THR A 175 -60.89 -4.19 -5.81
C THR A 175 -59.93 -3.03 -5.55
N THR A 176 -60.52 -1.88 -5.36
CA THR A 176 -60.04 -0.52 -5.16
C THR A 176 -59.31 -0.28 -3.80
N PRO A 177 -58.84 0.93 -3.55
CA PRO A 177 -57.53 1.16 -2.90
C PRO A 177 -57.64 1.56 -1.43
N SER A 178 -56.56 1.39 -0.71
CA SER A 178 -56.37 2.17 0.51
C SER A 178 -54.87 2.47 0.70
N VAL A 179 -54.56 3.77 0.68
CA VAL A 179 -53.35 4.39 1.18
C VAL A 179 -53.40 4.36 2.71
N PRO A 180 -52.30 4.17 3.40
CA PRO A 180 -51.82 5.30 4.20
C PRO A 180 -50.30 5.55 4.10
N GLU A 181 -50.02 6.81 4.24
CA GLU A 181 -48.74 7.49 4.35
C GLU A 181 -47.83 7.02 5.49
N THR A 182 -46.58 7.49 5.33
CA THR A 182 -45.57 7.90 6.29
C THR A 182 -44.53 6.88 6.73
N GLY A 183 -43.26 7.31 6.52
CA GLY A 183 -42.14 6.84 7.29
C GLY A 183 -40.83 6.89 6.52
N GLY A 184 -40.11 8.03 6.62
CA GLY A 184 -38.77 8.23 6.08
C GLY A 184 -37.76 7.26 6.70
N GLY A 185 -36.77 6.92 5.91
CA GLY A 185 -35.62 6.12 6.36
C GLY A 185 -34.47 6.28 5.37
N GLY A 186 -33.52 7.08 5.76
CA GLY A 186 -32.36 7.45 4.94
C GLY A 186 -31.58 6.25 4.42
N THR A 187 -31.22 6.33 3.18
CA THR A 187 -30.23 5.46 2.54
C THR A 187 -28.85 5.84 3.06
N ALA A 188 -28.30 5.02 3.96
CA ALA A 188 -26.89 5.03 4.29
C ALA A 188 -26.11 4.53 3.07
N ALA A 189 -25.19 5.34 2.58
CA ALA A 189 -24.16 4.92 1.62
C ALA A 189 -23.29 3.81 2.25
N PRO A 190 -22.81 2.82 1.48
CA PRO A 190 -21.92 1.82 2.01
C PRO A 190 -20.59 2.48 2.41
N GLU A 191 -20.25 2.37 3.68
CA GLU A 191 -18.94 2.76 4.21
C GLU A 191 -17.88 1.91 3.53
N THR A 192 -16.91 2.58 2.93
CA THR A 192 -15.67 1.99 2.45
C THR A 192 -14.93 1.43 3.67
N PRO A 193 -14.56 0.15 3.73
CA PRO A 193 -13.75 -0.34 4.83
C PRO A 193 -12.42 0.40 4.83
N ALA A 194 -12.10 1.03 5.94
CA ALA A 194 -10.79 1.58 6.21
C ALA A 194 -9.75 0.46 6.05
N PRO A 195 -8.54 0.76 5.54
CA PRO A 195 -7.49 -0.24 5.50
C PRO A 195 -7.18 -0.67 6.92
N ASP A 196 -7.21 -1.98 7.13
CA ASP A 196 -6.86 -2.63 8.40
C ASP A 196 -5.44 -2.21 8.82
N ASP A 197 -5.35 -1.40 9.88
CA ASP A 197 -4.10 -0.85 10.43
C ASP A 197 -3.27 -1.91 11.20
N THR A 198 -3.57 -3.20 11.01
CA THR A 198 -2.83 -4.33 11.57
C THR A 198 -1.72 -4.89 10.67
N ALA A 199 -1.34 -4.19 9.61
CA ALA A 199 -0.10 -4.52 8.90
C ALA A 199 1.09 -4.04 9.72
N GLY A 200 1.58 -4.93 10.58
CA GLY A 200 2.81 -4.97 11.34
C GLY A 200 3.62 -3.67 11.41
N GLN A 201 3.56 -2.99 12.54
CA GLN A 201 4.61 -2.06 12.94
C GLN A 201 5.96 -2.74 12.75
N THR A 202 6.71 -2.35 11.72
CA THR A 202 8.13 -2.62 11.66
C THR A 202 8.76 -1.72 12.71
N THR A 203 8.81 -2.19 13.95
CA THR A 203 9.64 -1.58 14.97
C THR A 203 11.08 -1.77 14.54
N ALA A 204 11.66 -0.77 13.87
CA ALA A 204 13.09 -0.59 13.95
C ALA A 204 13.33 -0.10 15.39
N ASP A 205 13.54 -1.06 16.30
CA ASP A 205 13.99 -0.78 17.65
C ASP A 205 15.41 -0.24 17.53
N GLY A 206 15.54 1.06 17.76
CA GLY A 206 16.82 1.72 17.85
C GLY A 206 17.45 1.49 19.23
N SER A 207 17.63 0.23 19.64
CA SER A 207 18.46 -0.07 20.79
C SER A 207 19.93 0.14 20.41
N GLN A 208 20.42 1.36 20.67
CA GLN A 208 21.84 1.66 20.77
C GLN A 208 22.39 0.95 22.01
N THR A 209 22.85 -0.27 21.89
CA THR A 209 23.78 -0.85 22.85
C THR A 209 25.18 -0.41 22.43
N ALA A 210 25.70 0.63 23.07
CA ALA A 210 27.12 0.90 23.11
C ALA A 210 27.76 -0.21 23.94
N ASP A 211 28.48 -1.11 23.28
CA ASP A 211 29.43 -2.01 23.95
C ASP A 211 30.79 -1.31 23.95
N PRO A 212 31.40 -1.04 25.12
CA PRO A 212 32.74 -0.46 25.18
C PRO A 212 33.78 -1.59 25.12
N ALA A 213 34.77 -1.43 24.27
CA ALA A 213 36.08 -2.15 24.23
C ALA A 213 36.19 -3.36 23.27
N LEU A 214 36.88 -3.15 22.18
CA LEU A 214 38.30 -3.55 21.96
C LEU A 214 38.78 -2.93 20.65
#